data_64701bee0f2a7b65feac93d03ab92f8d
#
_entry.id   64701bee0f2a7b65feac93d03ab92f8d
#
_cell.length_a   1.000
_cell.length_b   1.000
_cell.length_c   1.000
_cell.angle_alpha   90.00
_cell.angle_beta   90.00
_cell.angle_gamma   90.00
#
_symmetry.space_group_name_H-M   'P 1'
#
loop_
_entity.id
_entity.type
_entity.pdbx_description
1 polymer ?
#
loop_
_entity_poly.entity_id
_entity_poly.type
_entity_poly.pdbx_seq_one_letter_code
_entity_poly.pdbx_strand_id
1 'polypeptide(L)'
;FSIKKFLSKSVAECHKVSYNVKKWFKARKADKVFLGEFQHTMDSKGRVVIPSKFREELQQGCVITKGQDNCLQILTKDNWQNEASKMASLPSTDRTSRQLRRALFSGAIDVKIDSAGRVQIPENLRVYSGIDINEDVTVTGSGPVVEVWSTRSWKKIQNEADQAFANINEVKG
;
A
#
# COMPACT_ATOMS: atom_id res chain seq x y z
N PHE A 1 -31.66 -3.12 -48.13
CA PHE A 1 -31.54 -3.99 -46.95
C PHE A 1 -30.59 -3.37 -45.92
N SER A 2 -31.13 -2.80 -44.95
CA SER A 2 -30.84 -2.84 -43.50
C SER A 2 -29.57 -2.15 -42.97
N ILE A 3 -29.43 -0.84 -43.23
CA ILE A 3 -28.50 0.03 -42.46
C ILE A 3 -29.04 0.31 -41.04
N LYS A 4 -30.38 0.29 -40.84
CA LYS A 4 -31.01 0.49 -39.52
C LYS A 4 -30.69 -0.60 -38.48
N LYS A 5 -30.37 -1.83 -38.88
CA LYS A 5 -30.06 -2.94 -37.98
C LYS A 5 -28.60 -2.93 -37.47
N PHE A 6 -27.71 -2.23 -38.19
CA PHE A 6 -26.32 -2.09 -37.82
C PHE A 6 -26.11 -0.97 -36.80
N LEU A 7 -26.87 0.14 -36.95
CA LEU A 7 -26.80 1.28 -36.03
C LEU A 7 -27.42 1.01 -34.66
N SER A 8 -28.43 0.11 -34.59
CA SER A 8 -29.04 -0.23 -33.31
C SER A 8 -28.15 -1.11 -32.41
N LYS A 9 -27.24 -1.92 -33.01
CA LYS A 9 -26.27 -2.72 -32.27
C LYS A 9 -25.14 -1.88 -31.66
N SER A 10 -24.65 -0.88 -32.40
CA SER A 10 -23.57 0.00 -31.95
C SER A 10 -23.99 0.92 -30.79
N VAL A 11 -25.24 1.41 -30.79
CA VAL A 11 -25.77 2.26 -29.72
C VAL A 11 -26.00 1.46 -28.44
N ALA A 12 -26.46 0.21 -28.52
CA ALA A 12 -26.63 -0.67 -27.36
C ALA A 12 -25.29 -1.09 -26.74
N GLU A 13 -24.28 -1.29 -27.56
CA GLU A 13 -22.91 -1.56 -27.08
C GLU A 13 -22.26 -0.33 -26.45
N CYS A 14 -22.47 0.86 -27.01
CA CYS A 14 -22.01 2.12 -26.43
C CYS A 14 -22.67 2.40 -25.06
N HIS A 15 -23.96 2.12 -24.90
CA HIS A 15 -24.63 2.20 -23.60
C HIS A 15 -24.13 1.21 -22.56
N LYS A 16 -23.78 -0.03 -22.98
CA LYS A 16 -23.18 -1.03 -22.09
C LYS A 16 -21.76 -0.63 -21.65
N VAL A 17 -20.98 -0.09 -22.55
CA VAL A 17 -19.63 0.42 -22.23
C VAL A 17 -19.72 1.62 -21.29
N SER A 18 -20.63 2.58 -21.56
CA SER A 18 -20.86 3.75 -20.71
C SER A 18 -21.38 3.35 -19.31
N TYR A 19 -22.27 2.35 -19.22
CA TYR A 19 -22.76 1.83 -17.95
C TYR A 19 -21.67 1.14 -17.14
N ASN A 20 -20.83 0.34 -17.80
CA ASN A 20 -19.68 -0.31 -17.15
C ASN A 20 -18.61 0.69 -16.70
N VAL A 21 -18.34 1.72 -17.49
CA VAL A 21 -17.41 2.81 -17.11
C VAL A 21 -17.95 3.58 -15.90
N LYS A 22 -19.24 3.93 -15.86
CA LYS A 22 -19.88 4.59 -14.70
C LYS A 22 -19.88 3.68 -13.46
N LYS A 23 -20.08 2.36 -13.61
CA LYS A 23 -20.00 1.38 -12.54
C LYS A 23 -18.55 1.23 -12.06
N TRP A 24 -17.58 1.32 -12.96
CA TRP A 24 -16.16 1.30 -12.67
C TRP A 24 -15.71 2.54 -11.87
N PHE A 25 -16.18 3.75 -12.26
CA PHE A 25 -15.94 4.98 -11.50
C PHE A 25 -16.69 5.03 -10.17
N LYS A 26 -17.88 4.40 -10.08
CA LYS A 26 -18.65 4.34 -8.83
C LYS A 26 -18.15 3.29 -7.86
N ALA A 27 -17.43 2.26 -8.33
CA ALA A 27 -16.81 1.23 -7.51
C ALA A 27 -15.43 1.62 -6.96
N ARG A 28 -14.76 2.64 -7.54
CA ARG A 28 -13.60 3.28 -6.92
C ARG A 28 -14.11 4.38 -6.00
N LYS A 29 -14.38 4.05 -4.76
CA LYS A 29 -14.15 4.97 -3.66
C LYS A 29 -12.76 5.53 -3.94
N ALA A 30 -12.62 6.85 -4.15
CA ALA A 30 -11.32 7.45 -4.47
C ALA A 30 -10.29 6.84 -3.53
N ASP A 31 -9.29 6.15 -4.10
CA ASP A 31 -8.27 5.51 -3.29
C ASP A 31 -7.67 6.62 -2.43
N LYS A 32 -7.92 6.53 -1.12
CA LYS A 32 -7.45 7.52 -0.19
C LYS A 32 -5.92 7.48 -0.22
N VAL A 33 -5.33 8.64 -0.38
CA VAL A 33 -3.90 8.79 -0.62
C VAL A 33 -3.22 9.31 0.64
N PHE A 34 -2.28 8.55 1.16
CA PHE A 34 -1.42 8.96 2.26
C PHE A 34 -0.26 9.79 1.72
N LEU A 35 -0.01 10.96 2.30
CA LEU A 35 1.00 11.91 1.85
C LEU A 35 1.79 12.50 3.02
N GLY A 36 3.09 12.63 2.83
CA GLY A 36 4.00 13.29 3.76
C GLY A 36 4.90 12.33 4.51
N GLU A 37 5.89 12.89 5.19
CA GLU A 37 6.92 12.21 5.96
C GLU A 37 6.88 12.70 7.41
N PHE A 38 7.00 11.79 8.37
CA PHE A 38 6.88 12.07 9.79
C PHE A 38 7.92 11.27 10.57
N GLN A 39 8.65 11.95 11.43
CA GLN A 39 9.64 11.34 12.32
C GLN A 39 8.97 10.96 13.65
N HIS A 40 9.21 9.74 14.10
CA HIS A 40 8.73 9.19 15.36
C HIS A 40 9.81 8.32 15.99
N THR A 41 9.54 7.81 17.19
CA THR A 41 10.41 6.84 17.88
C THR A 41 9.59 5.59 18.21
N MET A 42 10.16 4.42 18.02
CA MET A 42 9.59 3.15 18.49
C MET A 42 9.64 3.14 20.02
N ASP A 43 8.52 2.89 20.70
CA ASP A 43 8.51 2.81 22.15
C ASP A 43 9.11 1.48 22.66
N SER A 44 9.37 1.40 23.96
CA SER A 44 9.94 0.20 24.61
C SER A 44 9.05 -1.04 24.50
N LYS A 45 7.79 -0.88 24.11
CA LYS A 45 6.85 -1.97 23.86
C LYS A 45 6.73 -2.34 22.37
N GLY A 46 7.55 -1.75 21.49
CA GLY A 46 7.51 -1.98 20.07
C GLY A 46 6.30 -1.37 19.37
N ARG A 47 5.84 -0.20 19.83
CA ARG A 47 4.73 0.54 19.22
C ARG A 47 5.25 1.81 18.58
N VAL A 48 4.64 2.19 17.46
CA VAL A 48 4.90 3.44 16.74
C VAL A 48 3.64 4.28 16.66
N VAL A 49 3.81 5.59 16.77
CA VAL A 49 2.73 6.57 16.61
C VAL A 49 2.39 6.70 15.13
N ILE A 50 1.10 6.58 14.81
CA ILE A 50 0.59 6.86 13.47
C ILE A 50 0.28 8.36 13.37
N PRO A 51 0.81 9.08 12.37
CA PRO A 51 0.51 10.49 12.16
C PRO A 51 -0.99 10.76 12.16
N SER A 52 -1.41 11.83 12.81
CA SER A 52 -2.85 12.16 12.98
C SER A 52 -3.61 12.21 11.64
N LYS A 53 -2.94 12.69 10.58
CA LYS A 53 -3.48 12.74 9.22
C LYS A 53 -3.85 11.36 8.63
N PHE A 54 -3.22 10.27 9.12
CA PHE A 54 -3.44 8.92 8.60
C PHE A 54 -4.44 8.13 9.44
N ARG A 55 -4.73 8.59 10.67
CA ARG A 55 -5.53 7.81 11.63
C ARG A 55 -6.96 7.61 11.19
N GLU A 56 -7.59 8.62 10.60
CA GLU A 56 -8.99 8.54 10.16
C GLU A 56 -9.22 7.36 9.23
N GLU A 57 -8.30 7.16 8.27
CA GLU A 57 -8.39 6.10 7.29
C GLU A 57 -8.11 4.71 7.86
N LEU A 58 -7.26 4.65 8.89
CA LEU A 58 -6.81 3.41 9.51
C LEU A 58 -7.62 3.01 10.75
N GLN A 59 -8.55 3.86 11.21
CA GLN A 59 -9.35 3.63 12.43
C GLN A 59 -10.22 2.38 12.39
N GLN A 60 -10.72 2.01 11.22
CA GLN A 60 -11.56 0.80 11.06
C GLN A 60 -10.74 -0.51 11.15
N GLY A 61 -9.46 -0.40 11.45
CA GLY A 61 -8.48 -1.47 11.45
C GLY A 61 -7.63 -1.45 10.20
N CYS A 62 -6.41 -1.90 10.35
CA CYS A 62 -5.43 -1.95 9.28
C CYS A 62 -4.63 -3.24 9.34
N VAL A 63 -3.90 -3.52 8.28
CA VAL A 63 -2.98 -4.66 8.18
C VAL A 63 -1.56 -4.13 8.07
N ILE A 64 -0.67 -4.63 8.91
CA ILE A 64 0.78 -4.42 8.78
C ILE A 64 1.37 -5.63 8.10
N THR A 65 2.22 -5.41 7.11
CA THR A 65 2.94 -6.48 6.41
C THR A 65 4.35 -6.03 6.01
N LYS A 66 5.12 -6.96 5.48
CA LYS A 66 6.42 -6.67 4.86
C LYS A 66 6.23 -5.88 3.58
N GLY A 67 6.94 -4.78 3.44
CA GLY A 67 7.09 -4.04 2.19
C GLY A 67 8.38 -4.43 1.45
N GLN A 68 8.61 -3.81 0.31
CA GLN A 68 9.88 -3.93 -0.41
C GLN A 68 10.96 -3.08 0.27
N ASP A 69 12.22 -3.28 -0.10
CA ASP A 69 13.37 -2.53 0.42
C ASP A 69 13.49 -2.55 1.95
N ASN A 70 12.98 -3.62 2.58
CA ASN A 70 12.95 -3.82 4.04
C ASN A 70 12.12 -2.78 4.81
N CYS A 71 11.11 -2.16 4.20
CA CYS A 71 10.13 -1.39 4.96
C CYS A 71 8.99 -2.26 5.47
N LEU A 72 8.16 -1.69 6.33
CA LEU A 72 6.83 -2.23 6.65
C LEU A 72 5.78 -1.38 5.95
N GLN A 73 4.71 -2.04 5.51
CA GLN A 73 3.55 -1.37 4.95
C GLN A 73 2.35 -1.51 5.88
N ILE A 74 1.64 -0.41 6.08
CA ILE A 74 0.36 -0.37 6.79
C ILE A 74 -0.71 -0.02 5.75
N LEU A 75 -1.66 -0.92 5.60
CA LEU A 75 -2.73 -0.80 4.61
C LEU A 75 -4.08 -0.74 5.29
N THR A 76 -5.01 -0.01 4.70
CA THR A 76 -6.43 -0.16 5.04
C THR A 76 -6.89 -1.59 4.71
N LYS A 77 -8.00 -2.03 5.30
CA LYS A 77 -8.57 -3.35 4.99
C LYS A 77 -8.89 -3.52 3.50
N ASP A 78 -9.39 -2.46 2.86
CA ASP A 78 -9.74 -2.48 1.44
C ASP A 78 -8.48 -2.61 0.56
N ASN A 79 -7.43 -1.83 0.86
CA ASN A 79 -6.16 -1.91 0.14
C ASN A 79 -5.46 -3.25 0.34
N TRP A 80 -5.53 -3.80 1.58
CA TRP A 80 -5.02 -5.14 1.85
C TRP A 80 -5.74 -6.20 1.00
N GLN A 81 -7.07 -6.15 0.90
CA GLN A 81 -7.82 -7.10 0.08
C GLN A 81 -7.40 -7.04 -1.40
N ASN A 82 -7.17 -5.83 -1.92
CA ASN A 82 -6.69 -5.64 -3.29
C ASN A 82 -5.31 -6.27 -3.49
N GLU A 83 -4.36 -6.02 -2.59
CA GLU A 83 -3.00 -6.58 -2.67
C GLU A 83 -3.01 -8.11 -2.48
N ALA A 84 -3.77 -8.62 -1.52
CA ALA A 84 -3.94 -10.05 -1.29
C ALA A 84 -4.52 -10.75 -2.53
N SER A 85 -5.51 -10.15 -3.19
CA SER A 85 -6.11 -10.69 -4.41
C SER A 85 -5.13 -10.75 -5.57
N LYS A 86 -4.35 -9.68 -5.79
CA LYS A 86 -3.28 -9.65 -6.80
C LYS A 86 -2.26 -10.77 -6.55
N MET A 87 -1.82 -10.90 -5.30
CA MET A 87 -0.83 -11.90 -4.91
C MET A 87 -1.38 -13.33 -5.02
N ALA A 88 -2.66 -13.54 -4.67
CA ALA A 88 -3.32 -14.84 -4.80
C ALA A 88 -3.50 -15.27 -6.26
N SER A 89 -3.62 -14.32 -7.20
CA SER A 89 -3.78 -14.60 -8.63
C SER A 89 -2.48 -15.05 -9.33
N LEU A 90 -1.32 -14.91 -8.68
CA LEU A 90 -0.05 -15.36 -9.23
C LEU A 90 -0.01 -16.88 -9.42
N PRO A 91 0.62 -17.42 -10.48
CA PRO A 91 0.68 -18.84 -10.74
C PRO A 91 1.28 -19.63 -9.57
N SER A 92 0.58 -20.67 -9.11
CA SER A 92 1.08 -21.53 -8.01
C SER A 92 2.22 -22.44 -8.45
N THR A 93 2.34 -22.67 -9.75
CA THR A 93 3.42 -23.48 -10.37
C THR A 93 4.76 -22.77 -10.35
N ASP A 94 4.76 -21.43 -10.39
CA ASP A 94 5.99 -20.65 -10.36
C ASP A 94 6.59 -20.54 -8.95
N ARG A 95 7.89 -20.81 -8.83
CA ARG A 95 8.62 -20.80 -7.54
C ARG A 95 8.65 -19.40 -6.93
N THR A 96 8.93 -18.37 -7.72
CA THR A 96 9.01 -16.98 -7.27
C THR A 96 7.66 -16.49 -6.75
N SER A 97 6.58 -16.79 -7.46
CA SER A 97 5.21 -16.48 -7.04
C SER A 97 4.84 -17.10 -5.69
N ARG A 98 5.28 -18.36 -5.46
CA ARG A 98 5.07 -19.01 -4.15
C ARG A 98 5.87 -18.34 -3.03
N GLN A 99 7.11 -17.91 -3.31
CA GLN A 99 7.96 -17.21 -2.34
C GLN A 99 7.37 -15.84 -1.97
N LEU A 100 6.95 -15.06 -2.95
CA LEU A 100 6.31 -13.77 -2.76
C LEU A 100 5.02 -13.91 -1.92
N ARG A 101 4.16 -14.86 -2.26
CA ARG A 101 2.96 -15.15 -1.47
C ARG A 101 3.28 -15.48 -0.01
N ARG A 102 4.23 -16.37 0.22
CA ARG A 102 4.63 -16.73 1.58
C ARG A 102 5.17 -15.52 2.34
N ALA A 103 6.03 -14.72 1.73
CA ALA A 103 6.59 -13.53 2.36
C ALA A 103 5.51 -12.53 2.76
N LEU A 104 4.57 -12.23 1.85
CA LEU A 104 3.50 -11.28 2.11
C LEU A 104 2.54 -11.78 3.19
N PHE A 105 1.96 -12.97 3.01
CA PHE A 105 0.91 -13.46 3.91
C PHE A 105 1.43 -13.88 5.28
N SER A 106 2.63 -14.46 5.38
CA SER A 106 3.21 -14.83 6.68
C SER A 106 3.64 -13.61 7.50
N GLY A 107 3.89 -12.47 6.85
CA GLY A 107 4.23 -11.22 7.51
C GLY A 107 3.00 -10.35 7.85
N ALA A 108 1.83 -10.68 7.30
CA ALA A 108 0.65 -9.86 7.48
C ALA A 108 -0.02 -10.10 8.84
N ILE A 109 -0.37 -9.02 9.52
CA ILE A 109 -1.09 -9.05 10.79
C ILE A 109 -2.15 -7.94 10.85
N ASP A 110 -3.35 -8.32 11.30
CA ASP A 110 -4.41 -7.36 11.63
C ASP A 110 -4.06 -6.59 12.89
N VAL A 111 -4.13 -5.27 12.82
CA VAL A 111 -3.89 -4.39 13.98
C VAL A 111 -4.95 -3.31 14.08
N LYS A 112 -5.08 -2.76 15.27
CA LYS A 112 -5.90 -1.57 15.55
C LYS A 112 -5.03 -0.48 16.14
N ILE A 113 -5.35 0.76 15.81
CA ILE A 113 -4.74 1.93 16.43
C ILE A 113 -5.27 2.05 17.85
N ASP A 114 -4.39 2.18 18.83
CA ASP A 114 -4.78 2.39 20.24
C ASP A 114 -5.30 3.83 20.48
N SER A 115 -5.85 4.08 21.67
CA SER A 115 -6.39 5.40 22.04
C SER A 115 -5.36 6.53 22.00
N ALA A 116 -4.08 6.21 22.07
CA ALA A 116 -2.97 7.16 21.93
C ALA A 116 -2.48 7.32 20.49
N GLY A 117 -3.14 6.69 19.52
CA GLY A 117 -2.79 6.78 18.11
C GLY A 117 -1.60 5.91 17.70
N ARG A 118 -1.33 4.80 18.39
CA ARG A 118 -0.19 3.93 18.14
C ARG A 118 -0.63 2.56 17.63
N VAL A 119 0.25 1.92 16.88
CA VAL A 119 0.12 0.53 16.47
C VAL A 119 1.26 -0.31 17.05
N GLN A 120 0.96 -1.55 17.41
CA GLN A 120 1.94 -2.55 17.84
C GLN A 120 2.58 -3.18 16.61
N ILE A 121 3.91 -3.16 16.54
CA ILE A 121 4.68 -3.85 15.50
C ILE A 121 5.33 -5.09 16.13
N PRO A 122 4.96 -6.31 15.68
CA PRO A 122 5.55 -7.54 16.18
C PRO A 122 7.05 -7.63 15.93
N GLU A 123 7.74 -8.37 16.77
CA GLU A 123 9.20 -8.53 16.71
C GLU A 123 9.70 -9.03 15.35
N ASN A 124 9.03 -10.03 14.77
CA ASN A 124 9.41 -10.59 13.47
C ASN A 124 9.35 -9.54 12.33
N LEU A 125 8.43 -8.59 12.39
CA LEU A 125 8.35 -7.48 11.45
C LEU A 125 9.41 -6.41 11.74
N ARG A 126 9.67 -6.13 13.03
CA ARG A 126 10.74 -5.21 13.42
C ARG A 126 12.11 -5.71 12.98
N VAL A 127 12.40 -7.00 13.19
CA VAL A 127 13.63 -7.63 12.72
C VAL A 127 13.74 -7.54 11.20
N TYR A 128 12.66 -7.80 10.45
CA TYR A 128 12.66 -7.67 8.99
C TYR A 128 13.03 -6.26 8.52
N SER A 129 12.50 -5.24 9.17
CA SER A 129 12.71 -3.83 8.80
C SER A 129 13.93 -3.17 9.45
N GLY A 130 14.67 -3.91 10.28
CA GLY A 130 15.81 -3.37 11.01
C GLY A 130 15.45 -2.23 11.95
N ILE A 131 14.24 -2.30 12.56
CA ILE A 131 13.76 -1.32 13.52
C ILE A 131 13.83 -1.92 14.92
N ASP A 132 14.68 -1.36 15.79
CA ASP A 132 14.76 -1.74 17.18
C ASP A 132 13.87 -0.87 18.07
N ILE A 133 13.60 -1.35 19.29
CA ILE A 133 12.91 -0.56 20.31
C ILE A 133 13.75 0.65 20.70
N ASN A 134 13.10 1.77 20.98
CA ASN A 134 13.71 3.07 21.29
C ASN A 134 14.55 3.68 20.14
N GLU A 135 14.44 3.14 18.91
CA GLU A 135 15.04 3.73 17.72
C GLU A 135 14.07 4.68 16.99
N ASP A 136 14.69 5.60 16.24
CA ASP A 136 13.96 6.52 15.38
C ASP A 136 13.41 5.82 14.15
N VAL A 137 12.15 6.07 13.86
CA VAL A 137 11.42 5.56 12.72
C VAL A 137 10.87 6.69 11.88
N THR A 138 10.85 6.49 10.58
CA THR A 138 10.21 7.39 9.63
C THR A 138 8.93 6.75 9.12
N VAL A 139 7.81 7.46 9.26
CA VAL A 139 6.49 7.05 8.76
C VAL A 139 6.16 7.92 7.57
N THR A 140 5.99 7.30 6.39
CA THR A 140 5.74 8.02 5.14
C THR A 140 4.42 7.60 4.51
N GLY A 141 3.75 8.53 3.86
CA GLY A 141 2.65 8.24 2.97
C GLY A 141 3.16 7.96 1.56
N SER A 142 2.93 6.75 1.07
CA SER A 142 3.31 6.30 -0.27
C SER A 142 2.06 5.95 -1.08
N GLY A 143 1.24 6.97 -1.36
CA GLY A 143 0.01 6.77 -2.10
C GLY A 143 -1.02 5.92 -1.34
N PRO A 144 -1.36 4.71 -1.79
CA PRO A 144 -2.39 3.89 -1.16
C PRO A 144 -1.95 3.22 0.15
N VAL A 145 -0.69 3.33 0.52
CA VAL A 145 -0.11 2.67 1.71
C VAL A 145 0.65 3.67 2.58
N VAL A 146 0.78 3.34 3.85
CA VAL A 146 1.72 4.00 4.76
C VAL A 146 2.92 3.08 4.92
N GLU A 147 4.11 3.64 4.80
CA GLU A 147 5.35 2.90 5.01
C GLU A 147 6.00 3.29 6.34
N VAL A 148 6.60 2.31 7.00
CA VAL A 148 7.36 2.49 8.24
C VAL A 148 8.75 1.97 8.02
N TRP A 149 9.73 2.84 8.24
CA TRP A 149 11.14 2.62 7.97
C TRP A 149 11.97 2.82 9.23
N SER A 150 13.09 2.11 9.36
CA SER A 150 14.15 2.66 10.21
C SER A 150 14.63 3.97 9.59
N THR A 151 14.80 5.01 10.38
CA THR A 151 15.23 6.33 9.85
C THR A 151 16.55 6.25 9.10
N ARG A 152 17.44 5.33 9.50
CA ARG A 152 18.71 5.06 8.82
C ARG A 152 18.50 4.53 7.40
N SER A 153 17.60 3.56 7.21
CA SER A 153 17.28 2.99 5.90
C SER A 153 16.54 4.00 5.02
N TRP A 154 15.61 4.76 5.60
CA TRP A 154 14.87 5.80 4.89
C TRP A 154 15.78 6.82 4.24
N LYS A 155 16.77 7.34 4.97
CA LYS A 155 17.72 8.34 4.43
C LYS A 155 18.46 7.86 3.18
N LYS A 156 18.77 6.56 3.09
CA LYS A 156 19.42 5.99 1.90
C LYS A 156 18.45 5.93 0.72
N ILE A 157 17.28 5.35 0.95
CA ILE A 157 16.24 5.19 -0.09
C ILE A 157 15.76 6.56 -0.58
N GLN A 158 15.58 7.52 0.30
CA GLN A 158 15.16 8.88 -0.07
C GLN A 158 16.15 9.54 -1.03
N ASN A 159 17.44 9.46 -0.75
CA ASN A 159 18.46 10.04 -1.65
C ASN A 159 18.43 9.40 -3.05
N GLU A 160 18.25 8.09 -3.12
CA GLU A 160 18.13 7.36 -4.39
C GLU A 160 16.85 7.76 -5.14
N ALA A 161 15.73 7.85 -4.42
CA ALA A 161 14.44 8.24 -4.97
C ALA A 161 14.45 9.69 -5.48
N ASP A 162 15.03 10.64 -4.74
CA ASP A 162 15.15 12.05 -5.12
C ASP A 162 15.99 12.20 -6.39
N GLN A 163 17.10 11.47 -6.50
CA GLN A 163 17.93 11.46 -7.71
C GLN A 163 17.17 10.87 -8.90
N ALA A 164 16.51 9.73 -8.72
CA ALA A 164 15.71 9.10 -9.78
C ALA A 164 14.56 10.02 -10.24
N PHE A 165 13.90 10.70 -9.31
CA PHE A 165 12.82 11.63 -9.63
C PHE A 165 13.32 12.87 -10.38
N ALA A 166 14.45 13.46 -9.96
CA ALA A 166 15.05 14.60 -10.63
C ALA A 166 15.45 14.29 -12.08
N ASN A 167 15.88 13.05 -12.35
CA ASN A 167 16.40 12.62 -13.64
C ASN A 167 15.36 11.90 -14.51
N ILE A 168 14.10 11.86 -14.10
CA ILE A 168 13.03 11.08 -14.79
C ILE A 168 12.84 11.48 -16.26
N ASN A 169 13.18 12.69 -16.63
CA ASN A 169 13.08 13.19 -18.01
C ASN A 169 14.26 12.74 -18.89
N GLU A 170 15.37 12.28 -18.33
CA GLU A 170 16.54 11.79 -19.08
C GLU A 170 16.37 10.34 -19.54
N VAL A 171 15.46 9.60 -18.93
CA VAL A 171 15.22 8.17 -19.25
C VAL A 171 14.31 7.95 -20.46
N LYS A 172 13.75 9.02 -21.03
CA LYS A 172 12.86 8.97 -22.21
C LYS A 172 13.56 9.39 -23.52
N GLY A 173 14.88 9.37 -23.54
CA GLY A 173 15.68 9.60 -24.72
C GLY A 173 16.05 8.31 -25.47
#